data_98fa5162cbd58be0225ecfa86afa7011
#
_entry.id   98fa5162cbd58be0225ecfa86afa7011
#
_cell.length_a   1.000
_cell.length_b   1.000
_cell.length_c   1.000
_cell.angle_alpha   90.00
_cell.angle_beta   90.00
_cell.angle_gamma   90.00
#
_symmetry.space_group_name_H-M   'P 1'
#
loop_
_entity.id
_entity.type
_entity.pdbx_description
1 polymer ?
#
loop_
_entity_poly.entity_id
_entity_poly.type
_entity_poly.pdbx_seq_one_letter_code
_entity_poly.pdbx_strand_id
1 'polypeptide(L)'
;MKRVQLITDGACIGNPGPGGWACILRYNHHKREFSGAEPDTTNNRMELRAAIEGLRALREPCEVEVVTDSEYVKNGITKWIHGWKRNGWKTASKKPVVNQDLWNELDQLASRHRIQWTWTKGHADHDDNNRCDELATQAARANR
;
A
#
# COMPACT_ATOMS: atom_id res chain seq x y z
N MET A 1 -1.31 11.28 20.22
CA MET A 1 -1.39 10.33 19.08
C MET A 1 0.02 9.87 18.74
N LYS A 2 0.21 8.56 18.62
CA LYS A 2 1.52 8.01 18.28
C LYS A 2 1.90 8.39 16.85
N ARG A 3 3.20 8.65 16.66
CA ARG A 3 3.74 8.90 15.32
C ARG A 3 4.46 7.65 14.82
N VAL A 4 4.04 7.15 13.69
CA VAL A 4 4.63 5.96 13.09
C VAL A 4 4.99 6.22 11.63
N GLN A 5 5.96 5.48 11.15
CA GLN A 5 6.32 5.49 9.74
C GLN A 5 6.00 4.11 9.17
N LEU A 6 5.33 4.09 8.05
CA LEU A 6 4.95 2.87 7.36
C LEU A 6 5.53 2.89 5.94
N ILE A 7 6.45 1.99 5.68
CA ILE A 7 7.05 1.85 4.35
C ILE A 7 6.39 0.64 3.67
N THR A 8 5.95 0.81 2.45
CA THR A 8 5.18 -0.21 1.73
C THR A 8 5.76 -0.50 0.36
N ASP A 9 5.60 -1.74 -0.11
CA ASP A 9 5.96 -2.11 -1.47
C ASP A 9 5.16 -3.34 -1.92
N GLY A 10 5.02 -3.47 -3.24
CA GLY A 10 4.37 -4.61 -3.87
C GLY A 10 5.16 -5.10 -5.06
N ALA A 11 5.04 -6.37 -5.35
CA ALA A 11 5.71 -7.00 -6.49
C ALA A 11 4.78 -8.01 -7.13
N CYS A 12 4.94 -8.23 -8.44
CA CYS A 12 4.16 -9.23 -9.16
C CYS A 12 5.00 -9.85 -10.25
N ILE A 13 4.99 -11.17 -10.31
CA ILE A 13 5.72 -11.91 -11.34
C ILE A 13 4.78 -12.14 -12.52
N GLY A 14 5.10 -11.50 -13.67
CA GLY A 14 4.31 -11.65 -14.88
C GLY A 14 3.06 -10.77 -14.97
N ASN A 15 2.76 -9.97 -14.04
CA ASN A 15 1.73 -8.92 -13.93
C ASN A 15 0.63 -8.95 -15.02
N PRO A 16 -0.45 -9.79 -14.91
CA PRO A 16 -0.85 -10.51 -13.70
C PRO A 16 -0.07 -11.81 -13.47
N GLY A 17 -0.09 -12.26 -12.23
CA GLY A 17 0.56 -13.49 -11.83
C GLY A 17 0.74 -13.55 -10.33
N PRO A 18 1.64 -14.43 -9.84
CA PRO A 18 1.94 -14.49 -8.42
C PRO A 18 2.51 -13.17 -7.91
N GLY A 19 1.97 -12.66 -6.82
CA GLY A 19 2.39 -11.40 -6.25
C GLY A 19 2.75 -11.50 -4.78
N GLY A 20 3.47 -10.48 -4.31
CA GLY A 20 3.81 -10.32 -2.92
C GLY A 20 3.70 -8.86 -2.51
N TRP A 21 3.45 -8.65 -1.24
CA TRP A 21 3.43 -7.32 -0.64
C TRP A 21 4.27 -7.34 0.63
N ALA A 22 4.78 -6.19 0.99
CA ALA A 22 5.53 -6.05 2.23
C ALA A 22 5.36 -4.66 2.81
N CYS A 23 5.49 -4.56 4.12
CA CYS A 23 5.55 -3.28 4.78
C CYS A 23 6.46 -3.35 5.99
N ILE A 24 7.04 -2.20 6.32
CA ILE A 24 7.86 -2.03 7.51
C ILE A 24 7.23 -0.94 8.35
N LEU A 25 6.95 -1.25 9.61
CA LEU A 25 6.35 -0.33 10.55
C LEU A 25 7.42 0.08 11.56
N ARG A 26 7.67 1.41 11.65
CA ARG A 26 8.61 1.96 12.61
C ARG A 26 7.90 2.84 13.62
N TYR A 27 8.16 2.58 14.89
CA TYR A 27 7.68 3.38 15.99
C TYR A 27 8.78 3.48 17.05
N ASN A 28 9.30 4.68 17.29
CA ASN A 28 10.44 4.90 18.19
C ASN A 28 11.61 4.00 17.78
N HIS A 29 12.02 3.09 18.68
CA HIS A 29 13.11 2.14 18.42
C HIS A 29 12.61 0.79 17.94
N HIS A 30 11.29 0.64 17.77
CA HIS A 30 10.68 -0.62 17.33
C HIS A 30 10.54 -0.65 15.82
N LYS A 31 10.79 -1.81 15.26
CA LYS A 31 10.64 -2.07 13.83
C LYS A 31 9.96 -3.41 13.65
N ARG A 32 8.91 -3.46 12.84
CA ARG A 32 8.23 -4.70 12.49
C ARG A 32 8.15 -4.82 10.99
N GLU A 33 8.38 -6.03 10.50
CA GLU A 33 8.28 -6.35 9.08
C GLU A 33 7.11 -7.30 8.86
N PHE A 34 6.30 -7.02 7.84
CA PHE A 34 5.18 -7.86 7.45
C PHE A 34 5.30 -8.15 5.96
N SER A 35 4.91 -9.35 5.57
CA SER A 35 4.82 -9.68 4.15
C SER A 35 3.75 -10.73 3.93
N GLY A 36 3.28 -10.81 2.70
CA GLY A 36 2.31 -11.81 2.31
C GLY A 36 2.29 -11.98 0.80
N ALA A 37 1.51 -12.93 0.32
CA ALA A 37 1.49 -13.27 -1.09
C ALA A 37 0.08 -13.61 -1.55
N GLU A 38 -0.17 -13.42 -2.85
CA GLU A 38 -1.39 -13.83 -3.52
C GLU A 38 -1.02 -14.56 -4.80
N PRO A 39 -1.74 -15.66 -5.14
CA PRO A 39 -1.33 -16.51 -6.27
C PRO A 39 -1.63 -15.90 -7.63
N ASP A 40 -2.62 -15.01 -7.73
CA ASP A 40 -3.05 -14.42 -9.00
C ASP A 40 -3.50 -12.99 -8.75
N THR A 41 -2.62 -12.05 -9.06
CA THR A 41 -2.85 -10.65 -8.72
C THR A 41 -2.12 -9.73 -9.70
N THR A 42 -2.03 -8.45 -9.38
CA THR A 42 -1.31 -7.44 -10.15
C THR A 42 -0.39 -6.63 -9.25
N ASN A 43 0.56 -5.94 -9.86
CA ASN A 43 1.46 -5.07 -9.11
C ASN A 43 0.68 -3.99 -8.35
N ASN A 44 -0.30 -3.35 -9.01
CA ASN A 44 -1.08 -2.30 -8.35
C ASN A 44 -1.87 -2.83 -7.15
N ARG A 45 -2.44 -4.03 -7.26
CA ARG A 45 -3.15 -4.64 -6.14
C ARG A 45 -2.20 -4.92 -4.96
N MET A 46 -0.98 -5.36 -5.26
CA MET A 46 0.00 -5.64 -4.21
C MET A 46 0.48 -4.36 -3.52
N GLU A 47 0.64 -3.28 -4.26
CA GLU A 47 0.96 -1.97 -3.69
C GLU A 47 -0.14 -1.51 -2.74
N LEU A 48 -1.40 -1.64 -3.15
CA LEU A 48 -2.54 -1.32 -2.29
C LEU A 48 -2.60 -2.23 -1.06
N ARG A 49 -2.38 -3.52 -1.25
CA ARG A 49 -2.43 -4.50 -0.15
C ARG A 49 -1.36 -4.19 0.91
N ALA A 50 -0.18 -3.78 0.50
CA ALA A 50 0.88 -3.41 1.45
C ALA A 50 0.43 -2.27 2.37
N ALA A 51 -0.16 -1.22 1.80
CA ALA A 51 -0.67 -0.10 2.59
C ALA A 51 -1.82 -0.54 3.51
N ILE A 52 -2.74 -1.34 2.99
CA ILE A 52 -3.88 -1.85 3.76
C ILE A 52 -3.41 -2.67 4.96
N GLU A 53 -2.53 -3.64 4.74
CA GLU A 53 -2.09 -4.52 5.82
C GLU A 53 -1.26 -3.76 6.85
N GLY A 54 -0.45 -2.80 6.41
CA GLY A 54 0.31 -1.95 7.33
C GLY A 54 -0.58 -1.12 8.24
N LEU A 55 -1.60 -0.47 7.68
CA LEU A 55 -2.54 0.32 8.46
C LEU A 55 -3.40 -0.56 9.37
N ARG A 56 -3.78 -1.75 8.88
CA ARG A 56 -4.56 -2.70 9.69
C ARG A 56 -3.82 -3.15 10.94
N ALA A 57 -2.50 -3.20 10.89
CA ALA A 57 -1.68 -3.59 12.04
C ALA A 57 -1.69 -2.57 13.18
N LEU A 58 -2.12 -1.35 12.92
CA LEU A 58 -2.21 -0.31 13.94
C LEU A 58 -3.49 -0.50 14.75
N ARG A 59 -3.35 -0.57 16.08
CA ARG A 59 -4.46 -0.87 16.98
C ARG A 59 -5.19 0.36 17.49
N GLU A 60 -4.61 1.53 17.28
CA GLU A 60 -5.18 2.80 17.75
C GLU A 60 -4.94 3.88 16.71
N PRO A 61 -5.68 5.00 16.74
CA PRO A 61 -5.41 6.10 15.84
C PRO A 61 -3.97 6.63 16.00
N CYS A 62 -3.30 6.81 14.86
CA CYS A 62 -1.90 7.25 14.82
C CYS A 62 -1.73 8.37 13.81
N GLU A 63 -0.65 9.15 13.99
CA GLU A 63 -0.12 9.97 12.91
C GLU A 63 0.83 9.07 12.13
N VAL A 64 0.54 8.86 10.85
CA VAL A 64 1.28 7.90 10.02
C VAL A 64 1.88 8.62 8.82
N GLU A 65 3.18 8.46 8.63
CA GLU A 65 3.79 8.78 7.34
C GLU A 65 3.86 7.48 6.54
N VAL A 66 3.07 7.39 5.48
CA VAL A 66 3.13 6.23 4.57
C VAL A 66 4.09 6.58 3.45
N VAL A 67 5.17 5.79 3.33
CA VAL A 67 6.18 5.96 2.29
C VAL A 67 5.97 4.88 1.24
N THR A 68 5.71 5.29 0.02
CA THR A 68 5.47 4.37 -1.10
C THR A 68 6.22 4.85 -2.35
N ASP A 69 6.66 3.92 -3.18
CA ASP A 69 7.20 4.25 -4.50
C ASP A 69 6.13 4.15 -5.60
N SER A 70 4.89 3.82 -5.22
CA SER A 70 3.78 3.70 -6.15
C SER A 70 3.06 5.04 -6.34
N GLU A 71 3.21 5.64 -7.52
CA GLU A 71 2.43 6.82 -7.89
C GLU A 71 0.94 6.50 -7.95
N TYR A 72 0.59 5.28 -8.35
CA TYR A 72 -0.78 4.82 -8.41
C TYR A 72 -1.46 4.91 -7.04
N VAL A 73 -0.81 4.40 -5.99
CA VAL A 73 -1.36 4.46 -4.63
C VAL A 73 -1.45 5.90 -4.15
N LYS A 74 -0.37 6.65 -4.27
CA LYS A 74 -0.35 8.05 -3.80
C LYS A 74 -1.41 8.89 -4.50
N ASN A 75 -1.45 8.85 -5.82
CA ASN A 75 -2.40 9.67 -6.59
C ASN A 75 -3.83 9.22 -6.37
N GLY A 76 -4.07 7.93 -6.27
CA GLY A 76 -5.40 7.41 -6.04
C GLY A 76 -5.99 7.87 -4.72
N ILE A 77 -5.24 7.70 -3.63
CA ILE A 77 -5.76 8.02 -2.30
C ILE A 77 -5.81 9.53 -2.03
N THR A 78 -4.93 10.32 -2.65
CA THR A 78 -4.90 11.76 -2.41
C THR A 78 -5.71 12.58 -3.41
N LYS A 79 -5.97 12.04 -4.60
CA LYS A 79 -6.64 12.79 -5.68
C LYS A 79 -7.87 12.08 -6.22
N TRP A 80 -7.69 10.90 -6.81
CA TRP A 80 -8.74 10.25 -7.60
C TRP A 80 -9.93 9.79 -6.76
N ILE A 81 -9.67 9.34 -5.54
CA ILE A 81 -10.70 8.75 -4.69
C ILE A 81 -11.83 9.71 -4.36
N HIS A 82 -11.54 11.01 -4.29
CA HIS A 82 -12.55 12.01 -4.00
C HIS A 82 -13.60 12.08 -5.10
N GLY A 83 -13.17 12.02 -6.35
CA GLY A 83 -14.08 11.96 -7.49
C GLY A 83 -14.85 10.65 -7.54
N TRP A 84 -14.19 9.54 -7.28
CA TRP A 84 -14.86 8.23 -7.27
C TRP A 84 -15.98 8.18 -6.23
N LYS A 85 -15.74 8.70 -5.04
CA LYS A 85 -16.76 8.74 -3.98
C LYS A 85 -17.96 9.57 -4.42
N ARG A 86 -17.71 10.73 -5.04
CA ARG A 86 -18.80 11.60 -5.53
C ARG A 86 -19.60 10.93 -6.64
N ASN A 87 -18.97 10.10 -7.45
CA ASN A 87 -19.56 9.47 -8.63
C ASN A 87 -20.04 8.03 -8.37
N GLY A 88 -20.20 7.64 -7.11
CA GLY A 88 -20.67 6.30 -6.77
C GLY A 88 -19.70 5.20 -7.16
N TRP A 89 -18.40 5.47 -7.08
CA TRP A 89 -17.33 4.54 -7.42
C TRP A 89 -17.32 4.14 -8.90
N LYS A 90 -17.63 5.10 -9.73
CA LYS A 90 -17.57 4.94 -11.19
C LYS A 90 -16.62 5.97 -11.80
N THR A 91 -15.99 5.58 -12.89
CA THR A 91 -15.13 6.48 -13.66
C THR A 91 -15.99 7.49 -14.43
N ALA A 92 -15.32 8.46 -15.07
CA ALA A 92 -16.02 9.44 -15.93
C ALA A 92 -16.83 8.78 -17.05
N SER A 93 -16.39 7.60 -17.53
CA SER A 93 -17.11 6.84 -18.55
C SER A 93 -18.16 5.88 -17.95
N LYS A 94 -18.49 6.05 -16.68
CA LYS A 94 -19.50 5.27 -15.93
C LYS A 94 -19.16 3.80 -15.77
N LYS A 95 -17.87 3.44 -15.88
CA LYS A 95 -17.40 2.08 -15.61
C LYS A 95 -17.00 1.95 -14.14
N PRO A 96 -17.12 0.74 -13.54
CA PRO A 96 -16.65 0.54 -12.18
C PRO A 96 -15.16 0.89 -12.03
N VAL A 97 -14.79 1.45 -10.89
CA VAL A 97 -13.40 1.76 -10.60
C VAL A 97 -12.61 0.46 -10.46
N VAL A 98 -11.50 0.35 -11.16
CA VAL A 98 -10.61 -0.81 -11.06
C VAL A 98 -10.03 -0.89 -9.63
N ASN A 99 -10.01 -2.10 -9.06
CA ASN A 99 -9.54 -2.34 -7.70
C ASN A 99 -10.38 -1.65 -6.63
N GLN A 100 -11.66 -1.40 -6.91
CA GLN A 100 -12.56 -0.73 -5.99
C GLN A 100 -12.58 -1.39 -4.61
N ASP A 101 -12.52 -2.71 -4.56
CA ASP A 101 -12.50 -3.47 -3.30
C ASP A 101 -11.34 -3.02 -2.39
N LEU A 102 -10.15 -2.92 -2.95
CA LEU A 102 -8.98 -2.50 -2.19
C LEU A 102 -8.98 -1.00 -1.89
N TRP A 103 -9.45 -0.17 -2.83
CA TRP A 103 -9.56 1.26 -2.58
C TRP A 103 -10.54 1.57 -1.45
N ASN A 104 -11.68 0.87 -1.40
CA ASN A 104 -12.63 1.02 -0.30
C ASN A 104 -12.01 0.65 1.04
N GLU A 105 -11.32 -0.47 1.07
CA GLU A 105 -10.68 -0.96 2.29
C GLU A 105 -9.60 0.01 2.78
N LEU A 106 -8.76 0.49 1.86
CA LEU A 106 -7.72 1.45 2.19
C LEU A 106 -8.31 2.76 2.71
N ASP A 107 -9.37 3.25 2.07
CA ASP A 107 -10.02 4.49 2.49
C ASP A 107 -10.59 4.39 3.91
N GLN A 108 -11.22 3.27 4.22
CA GLN A 108 -11.78 3.04 5.56
C GLN A 108 -10.68 3.00 6.63
N LEU A 109 -9.60 2.31 6.34
CA LEU A 109 -8.47 2.24 7.27
C LEU A 109 -7.78 3.60 7.43
N ALA A 110 -7.57 4.31 6.32
CA ALA A 110 -6.93 5.61 6.32
C ALA A 110 -7.72 6.63 7.14
N SER A 111 -9.05 6.55 7.11
CA SER A 111 -9.90 7.50 7.83
C SER A 111 -9.76 7.42 9.35
N ARG A 112 -9.19 6.35 9.88
CA ARG A 112 -8.96 6.16 11.32
C ARG A 112 -7.70 6.84 11.82
N HIS A 113 -6.86 7.31 10.91
CA HIS A 113 -5.54 7.85 11.23
C HIS A 113 -5.35 9.22 10.58
N ARG A 114 -4.32 9.92 11.02
CA ARG A 114 -3.88 11.16 10.38
C ARG A 114 -2.68 10.80 9.52
N ILE A 115 -2.86 10.77 8.20
CA ILE A 115 -1.87 10.21 7.29
C ILE A 115 -1.25 11.27 6.40
N GLN A 116 0.08 11.24 6.31
CA GLN A 116 0.84 11.93 5.29
C GLN A 116 1.31 10.89 4.29
N TRP A 117 0.93 11.05 3.02
CA TRP A 117 1.33 10.16 1.95
C TRP A 117 2.57 10.72 1.29
N THR A 118 3.68 10.01 1.41
CA THR A 118 4.97 10.42 0.88
C THR A 118 5.35 9.49 -0.25
N TRP A 119 5.48 10.05 -1.46
CA TRP A 119 6.00 9.29 -2.59
C TRP A 119 7.51 9.43 -2.64
N THR A 120 8.20 8.32 -2.86
CA THR A 120 9.65 8.31 -3.05
C THR A 120 9.97 7.63 -4.38
N LYS A 121 10.93 8.16 -5.09
CA LYS A 121 11.38 7.58 -6.34
C LYS A 121 12.09 6.23 -6.14
N GLY A 122 12.29 5.84 -4.91
CA GLY A 122 12.82 4.51 -4.49
C GLY A 122 14.30 4.52 -4.55
N HIS A 123 14.83 3.75 -4.11
CA HIS A 123 15.69 2.62 -3.92
C HIS A 123 17.10 3.00 -3.46
N ALA A 124 17.83 3.92 -4.16
CA ALA A 124 19.26 4.02 -3.98
C ALA A 124 19.70 4.42 -2.57
N ASP A 125 18.92 5.29 -1.92
CA ASP A 125 19.31 5.88 -0.63
C ASP A 125 18.34 5.57 0.50
N HIS A 126 17.45 4.58 0.32
CA HIS A 126 16.41 4.31 1.31
C HIS A 126 16.42 2.82 1.69
N ASP A 127 17.09 2.51 2.77
CA ASP A 127 17.29 1.11 3.21
C ASP A 127 15.97 0.37 3.43
N ASP A 128 14.98 1.03 4.03
CA ASP A 128 13.70 0.39 4.29
C ASP A 128 12.91 0.13 3.01
N ASN A 129 12.98 1.03 2.02
CA ASN A 129 12.37 0.78 0.72
C ASN A 129 12.99 -0.42 0.04
N ASN A 130 14.32 -0.51 0.07
CA ASN A 130 15.04 -1.66 -0.49
C ASN A 130 14.67 -2.95 0.23
N ARG A 131 14.55 -2.89 1.55
CA ARG A 131 14.13 -4.05 2.33
C ARG A 131 12.71 -4.47 2.02
N CYS A 132 11.78 -3.52 1.88
CA CYS A 132 10.41 -3.81 1.49
C CYS A 132 10.33 -4.46 0.11
N ASP A 133 11.09 -3.94 -0.86
CA ASP A 133 11.15 -4.52 -2.20
C ASP A 133 11.63 -5.96 -2.14
N GLU A 134 12.67 -6.22 -1.39
CA GLU A 134 13.22 -7.56 -1.20
C GLU A 134 12.18 -8.50 -0.60
N LEU A 135 11.50 -8.08 0.47
CA LEU A 135 10.47 -8.89 1.12
C LEU A 135 9.29 -9.19 0.19
N ALA A 136 8.82 -8.17 -0.54
CA ALA A 136 7.71 -8.34 -1.47
C ALA A 136 8.08 -9.29 -2.62
N THR A 137 9.27 -9.14 -3.16
CA THR A 137 9.76 -9.98 -4.24
C THR A 137 9.93 -11.43 -3.78
N GLN A 138 10.49 -11.64 -2.59
CA GLN A 138 10.63 -12.99 -2.02
C GLN A 138 9.26 -13.64 -1.81
N ALA A 139 8.30 -12.89 -1.30
CA ALA A 139 6.94 -13.40 -1.10
C ALA A 139 6.30 -13.82 -2.43
N ALA A 140 6.45 -12.99 -3.46
CA ALA A 140 5.92 -13.32 -4.79
C ALA A 140 6.56 -14.58 -5.37
N ARG A 141 7.88 -14.72 -5.23
CA ARG A 141 8.61 -15.90 -5.72
C ARG A 141 8.24 -17.18 -4.99
N ALA A 142 8.04 -17.08 -3.69
CA ALA A 142 7.68 -18.25 -2.88
C ALA A 142 6.30 -18.80 -3.22
N ASN A 143 5.45 -17.96 -3.83
CA ASN A 143 4.06 -18.31 -4.13
C ASN A 143 3.85 -18.75 -5.59
N ARG A 144 4.88 -18.73 -6.40
CA ARG A 144 4.73 -19.14 -7.81
C ARG A 144 4.83 -20.66 -8.01
#